data_bd905996915834527b373e4da4eb109c
#
_entry.id   bd905996915834527b373e4da4eb109c
#
_cell.length_a   1.000
_cell.length_b   1.000
_cell.length_c   1.000
_cell.angle_alpha   90.00
_cell.angle_beta   90.00
_cell.angle_gamma   90.00
#
_symmetry.space_group_name_H-M   'P 1'
#
loop_
_entity.id
_entity.type
_entity.pdbx_description
1 polymer ?
#
loop_
_entity_poly.entity_id
_entity_poly.type
_entity_poly.pdbx_seq_one_letter_code
_entity_poly.pdbx_strand_id
1 'polypeptide(L)'
;MANQYVDFISDEIFEELIQSVTDAYGEENRDIRKNGIDPFKTVFDMKKMGLDLEKWKKITISIQKDTNVSMKIGYFHQKLLGSVKGWKDLKVGKQLDITNDDNTIYIELKNKWNTTKGENKIDVFKKLKKIVEENKKATAYYAYINAKDGSSGKPRVWNVKKDVNHPRIKEVWGKEVYNLVTGDKDALDKTWEAVNKALKSDIKTTKKWFDDSF
;
A
#
# COMPACT_ATOMS: atom_id res chain seq x y z
N MET A 1 16.73 -23.11 9.00
CA MET A 1 17.71 -22.22 8.32
C MET A 1 17.25 -20.79 8.57
N ALA A 2 18.16 -19.82 8.69
CA ALA A 2 17.76 -18.40 8.79
C ALA A 2 17.19 -17.94 7.44
N ASN A 3 16.11 -17.12 7.46
CA ASN A 3 15.55 -16.55 6.26
C ASN A 3 16.58 -15.65 5.57
N GLN A 4 16.59 -15.68 4.24
CA GLN A 4 17.53 -14.94 3.41
C GLN A 4 17.19 -13.46 3.31
N TYR A 5 15.90 -13.10 3.37
CA TYR A 5 15.39 -11.76 3.12
C TYR A 5 15.01 -11.03 4.40
N VAL A 6 13.96 -11.46 5.07
CA VAL A 6 13.46 -10.88 6.33
C VAL A 6 13.15 -12.00 7.33
N ASP A 7 13.21 -11.70 8.63
CA ASP A 7 13.06 -12.70 9.69
C ASP A 7 11.60 -12.96 10.10
N PHE A 8 10.66 -12.18 9.64
CA PHE A 8 9.26 -12.23 10.08
C PHE A 8 8.28 -12.90 9.09
N ILE A 9 8.73 -13.28 7.88
CA ILE A 9 8.01 -14.15 6.91
C ILE A 9 9.00 -15.09 6.23
N SER A 10 8.52 -16.17 5.59
CA SER A 10 9.38 -17.08 4.85
C SER A 10 9.89 -16.50 3.54
N ASP A 11 11.04 -17.00 3.06
CA ASP A 11 11.63 -16.57 1.79
C ASP A 11 10.74 -16.87 0.60
N GLU A 12 10.04 -18.02 0.62
CA GLU A 12 9.11 -18.40 -0.46
C GLU A 12 7.98 -17.36 -0.62
N ILE A 13 7.37 -16.96 0.50
CA ILE A 13 6.32 -15.92 0.49
C ILE A 13 6.90 -14.60 -0.02
N PHE A 14 8.10 -14.23 0.43
CA PHE A 14 8.73 -12.99 -0.01
C PHE A 14 8.99 -12.97 -1.51
N GLU A 15 9.54 -14.06 -2.06
CA GLU A 15 9.82 -14.21 -3.50
C GLU A 15 8.54 -14.17 -4.34
N GLU A 16 7.47 -14.86 -3.91
CA GLU A 16 6.17 -14.80 -4.57
C GLU A 16 5.62 -13.37 -4.64
N LEU A 17 5.78 -12.60 -3.56
CA LEU A 17 5.35 -11.20 -3.51
C LEU A 17 6.15 -10.31 -4.46
N ILE A 18 7.48 -10.48 -4.49
CA ILE A 18 8.35 -9.78 -5.46
C ILE A 18 7.97 -10.13 -6.88
N GLN A 19 7.78 -11.42 -7.19
CA GLN A 19 7.38 -11.88 -8.53
C GLN A 19 6.05 -11.26 -8.95
N SER A 20 5.05 -11.22 -8.05
CA SER A 20 3.74 -10.60 -8.35
C SER A 20 3.82 -9.11 -8.71
N VAL A 21 4.78 -8.36 -8.13
CA VAL A 21 5.02 -6.96 -8.51
C VAL A 21 5.78 -6.89 -9.83
N THR A 22 6.79 -7.73 -10.02
CA THR A 22 7.64 -7.74 -11.22
C THR A 22 6.83 -8.09 -12.47
N ASP A 23 5.92 -9.07 -12.37
CA ASP A 23 5.03 -9.48 -13.47
C ASP A 23 4.17 -8.32 -13.99
N ALA A 24 3.82 -7.36 -13.11
CA ALA A 24 3.04 -6.20 -13.53
C ALA A 24 3.80 -5.26 -14.49
N TYR A 25 5.14 -5.34 -14.53
CA TYR A 25 5.96 -4.61 -15.50
C TYR A 25 6.03 -5.33 -16.86
N GLY A 26 5.87 -6.67 -16.89
CA GLY A 26 6.02 -7.50 -18.11
C GLY A 26 4.84 -7.50 -19.07
N GLU A 27 3.71 -6.89 -18.74
CA GLU A 27 2.54 -6.82 -19.63
C GLU A 27 2.78 -5.87 -20.82
N GLU A 28 3.49 -6.34 -21.87
CA GLU A 28 3.84 -5.53 -23.05
C GLU A 28 2.64 -5.25 -23.96
N ASN A 29 1.68 -6.19 -24.09
CA ASN A 29 0.54 -6.14 -25.01
C ASN A 29 -0.78 -5.78 -24.35
N ARG A 30 -0.79 -4.78 -23.50
CA ARG A 30 -2.03 -4.35 -22.84
C ARG A 30 -2.97 -3.66 -23.83
N ASP A 31 -4.19 -4.20 -23.97
CA ASP A 31 -5.24 -3.49 -24.72
C ASP A 31 -5.66 -2.23 -23.95
N ILE A 32 -5.29 -1.07 -24.47
CA ILE A 32 -5.64 0.24 -23.87
C ILE A 32 -7.14 0.45 -23.71
N ARG A 33 -7.97 -0.26 -24.51
CA ARG A 33 -9.43 -0.16 -24.49
C ARG A 33 -10.06 -0.77 -23.25
N LYS A 34 -9.38 -1.70 -22.57
CA LYS A 34 -9.90 -2.37 -21.36
C LYS A 34 -10.31 -1.41 -20.24
N ASN A 35 -9.64 -0.25 -20.14
CA ASN A 35 -9.95 0.75 -19.11
C ASN A 35 -10.85 1.89 -19.62
N GLY A 36 -11.41 1.75 -20.83
CA GLY A 36 -12.12 2.82 -21.50
C GLY A 36 -11.20 3.94 -22.00
N ILE A 37 -11.46 4.45 -23.17
CA ILE A 37 -10.77 5.62 -23.72
C ILE A 37 -11.74 6.79 -23.67
N ASP A 38 -11.36 7.87 -23.01
CA ASP A 38 -12.06 9.14 -23.06
C ASP A 38 -11.62 9.90 -24.32
N PRO A 39 -12.46 10.04 -25.35
CA PRO A 39 -12.09 10.68 -26.59
C PRO A 39 -11.79 12.18 -26.41
N PHE A 40 -12.47 12.87 -25.50
CA PHE A 40 -12.21 14.28 -25.22
C PHE A 40 -10.83 14.46 -24.59
N LYS A 41 -10.53 13.69 -23.55
CA LYS A 41 -9.19 13.71 -22.94
C LYS A 41 -8.11 13.39 -23.97
N THR A 42 -8.34 12.41 -24.85
CA THR A 42 -7.40 12.05 -25.92
C THR A 42 -7.05 13.21 -26.81
N VAL A 43 -8.06 13.97 -27.27
CA VAL A 43 -7.84 15.16 -28.12
C VAL A 43 -7.07 16.25 -27.39
N PHE A 44 -7.40 16.51 -26.11
CA PHE A 44 -6.65 17.47 -25.29
C PHE A 44 -5.21 17.05 -25.08
N ASP A 45 -4.97 15.81 -24.71
CA ASP A 45 -3.62 15.28 -24.49
C ASP A 45 -2.77 15.39 -25.76
N MET A 46 -3.27 14.89 -26.89
CA MET A 46 -2.54 14.95 -28.17
C MET A 46 -2.22 16.40 -28.57
N LYS A 47 -3.22 17.31 -28.48
CA LYS A 47 -3.01 18.70 -28.88
C LYS A 47 -2.08 19.47 -27.95
N LYS A 48 -2.24 19.32 -26.63
CA LYS A 48 -1.44 20.08 -25.65
C LYS A 48 -0.05 19.56 -25.45
N MET A 49 0.16 18.25 -25.62
CA MET A 49 1.46 17.62 -25.50
C MET A 49 2.18 17.47 -26.84
N GLY A 50 1.57 17.88 -27.98
CA GLY A 50 2.15 17.76 -29.32
C GLY A 50 2.36 16.30 -29.75
N LEU A 51 1.44 15.41 -29.36
CA LEU A 51 1.59 13.97 -29.62
C LEU A 51 0.85 13.55 -30.90
N ASP A 52 1.46 12.66 -31.66
CA ASP A 52 0.77 11.81 -32.60
C ASP A 52 0.07 10.63 -31.90
N LEU A 53 -0.76 9.90 -32.61
CA LEU A 53 -1.55 8.79 -32.07
C LEU A 53 -0.68 7.68 -31.46
N GLU A 54 0.46 7.36 -32.07
CA GLU A 54 1.33 6.29 -31.62
C GLU A 54 2.07 6.67 -30.33
N LYS A 55 2.54 7.90 -30.23
CA LYS A 55 3.13 8.41 -28.97
C LYS A 55 2.10 8.48 -27.84
N TRP A 56 0.89 8.96 -28.16
CA TRP A 56 -0.20 9.00 -27.19
C TRP A 56 -0.54 7.58 -26.67
N LYS A 57 -0.64 6.58 -27.55
CA LYS A 57 -0.87 5.19 -27.15
C LYS A 57 0.23 4.68 -26.21
N LYS A 58 1.50 4.90 -26.54
CA LYS A 58 2.64 4.48 -25.69
C LYS A 58 2.55 5.12 -24.28
N ILE A 59 2.27 6.41 -24.21
CA ILE A 59 2.12 7.11 -22.92
C ILE A 59 0.92 6.55 -22.15
N THR A 60 -0.22 6.32 -22.81
CA THR A 60 -1.41 5.77 -22.17
C THR A 60 -1.16 4.37 -21.61
N ILE A 61 -0.47 3.50 -22.35
CA ILE A 61 -0.05 2.17 -21.88
C ILE A 61 0.87 2.32 -20.66
N SER A 62 1.83 3.23 -20.69
CA SER A 62 2.75 3.48 -19.57
C SER A 62 2.01 3.91 -18.31
N ILE A 63 1.05 4.83 -18.42
CA ILE A 63 0.21 5.29 -17.29
C ILE A 63 -0.63 4.14 -16.72
N GLN A 64 -1.21 3.30 -17.59
CA GLN A 64 -1.98 2.14 -17.13
C GLN A 64 -1.09 1.09 -16.44
N LYS A 65 0.14 0.88 -16.94
CA LYS A 65 1.14 0.01 -16.28
C LYS A 65 1.50 0.56 -14.90
N ASP A 66 1.82 1.85 -14.79
CA ASP A 66 2.15 2.49 -13.50
C ASP A 66 1.01 2.33 -12.49
N THR A 67 -0.23 2.51 -12.92
CA THR A 67 -1.41 2.29 -12.07
C THR A 67 -1.49 0.85 -11.58
N ASN A 68 -1.25 -0.14 -12.44
CA ASN A 68 -1.26 -1.55 -12.08
C ASN A 68 -0.13 -1.89 -11.11
N VAL A 69 1.08 -1.43 -11.38
CA VAL A 69 2.24 -1.61 -10.50
C VAL A 69 1.98 -0.98 -9.14
N SER A 70 1.47 0.25 -9.09
CA SER A 70 1.13 0.92 -7.84
C SER A 70 0.11 0.14 -7.00
N MET A 71 -0.88 -0.49 -7.65
CA MET A 71 -1.84 -1.37 -7.01
C MET A 71 -1.17 -2.63 -6.48
N LYS A 72 -0.30 -3.27 -7.26
CA LYS A 72 0.46 -4.47 -6.84
C LYS A 72 1.39 -4.19 -5.67
N ILE A 73 2.01 -3.01 -5.61
CA ILE A 73 2.80 -2.58 -4.44
C ILE A 73 1.91 -2.44 -3.19
N GLY A 74 0.69 -1.93 -3.34
CA GLY A 74 -0.28 -1.91 -2.23
C GLY A 74 -0.59 -3.33 -1.71
N TYR A 75 -0.85 -4.28 -2.60
CA TYR A 75 -1.06 -5.69 -2.26
C TYR A 75 0.20 -6.37 -1.70
N PHE A 76 1.39 -6.00 -2.16
CA PHE A 76 2.65 -6.48 -1.60
C PHE A 76 2.72 -6.18 -0.10
N HIS A 77 2.50 -4.93 0.31
CA HIS A 77 2.52 -4.57 1.74
C HIS A 77 1.42 -5.29 2.53
N GLN A 78 0.20 -5.36 1.99
CA GLN A 78 -0.93 -6.03 2.64
C GLN A 78 -0.64 -7.50 2.88
N LYS A 79 -0.23 -8.23 1.85
CA LYS A 79 0.05 -9.67 1.95
C LYS A 79 1.27 -9.95 2.80
N LEU A 80 2.33 -9.14 2.68
CA LEU A 80 3.54 -9.28 3.49
C LEU A 80 3.19 -9.19 4.97
N LEU A 81 2.50 -8.13 5.38
CA LEU A 81 2.09 -7.92 6.77
C LEU A 81 1.06 -8.96 7.25
N GLY A 82 0.14 -9.37 6.37
CA GLY A 82 -0.82 -10.43 6.67
C GLY A 82 -0.22 -11.85 6.73
N SER A 83 1.04 -12.03 6.29
CA SER A 83 1.77 -13.30 6.37
C SER A 83 2.68 -13.40 7.60
N VAL A 84 2.78 -12.35 8.39
CA VAL A 84 3.52 -12.37 9.66
C VAL A 84 2.82 -13.32 10.64
N LYS A 85 3.60 -14.12 11.36
CA LYS A 85 3.05 -15.06 12.36
C LYS A 85 2.15 -14.34 13.36
N GLY A 86 0.94 -14.84 13.56
CA GLY A 86 -0.07 -14.21 14.42
C GLY A 86 -0.95 -13.19 13.69
N TRP A 87 -0.79 -13.06 12.38
CA TRP A 87 -1.59 -12.17 11.52
C TRP A 87 -2.16 -12.90 10.32
N LYS A 88 -3.18 -12.33 9.70
CA LYS A 88 -3.82 -12.85 8.50
C LYS A 88 -4.33 -11.75 7.58
N ASP A 89 -4.12 -11.94 6.30
CA ASP A 89 -4.75 -11.19 5.21
C ASP A 89 -6.23 -11.61 5.10
N LEU A 90 -7.15 -10.65 5.17
CA LEU A 90 -8.59 -10.91 5.11
C LEU A 90 -9.11 -11.09 3.68
N LYS A 91 -8.27 -10.93 2.67
CA LYS A 91 -8.56 -11.09 1.23
C LYS A 91 -9.58 -10.09 0.68
N VAL A 92 -9.60 -9.97 -0.64
CA VAL A 92 -10.52 -9.09 -1.39
C VAL A 92 -11.99 -9.47 -1.10
N GLY A 93 -12.82 -8.46 -0.83
CA GLY A 93 -14.26 -8.64 -0.54
C GLY A 93 -14.60 -8.70 0.96
N LYS A 94 -13.61 -8.70 1.83
CA LYS A 94 -13.83 -8.49 3.28
C LYS A 94 -13.84 -7.00 3.61
N GLN A 95 -14.30 -6.67 4.82
CA GLN A 95 -14.48 -5.27 5.22
C GLN A 95 -13.16 -4.52 5.42
N LEU A 96 -12.06 -5.22 5.76
CA LEU A 96 -10.73 -4.69 6.02
C LEU A 96 -9.64 -5.59 5.44
N ASP A 97 -8.39 -5.10 5.47
CA ASP A 97 -7.26 -5.74 4.82
C ASP A 97 -6.58 -6.80 5.70
N ILE A 98 -6.24 -6.48 6.96
CA ILE A 98 -5.42 -7.34 7.84
C ILE A 98 -6.04 -7.39 9.25
N THR A 99 -5.91 -8.54 9.90
CA THR A 99 -6.23 -8.71 11.34
C THR A 99 -5.24 -9.65 12.02
N ASN A 100 -5.09 -9.53 13.35
CA ASN A 100 -4.35 -10.52 14.12
C ASN A 100 -5.23 -11.77 14.41
N ASP A 101 -4.61 -12.87 14.83
CA ASP A 101 -5.29 -14.15 15.04
C ASP A 101 -6.41 -14.06 16.11
N ASP A 102 -6.23 -13.24 17.13
CA ASP A 102 -7.20 -13.03 18.21
C ASP A 102 -8.37 -12.13 17.79
N ASN A 103 -8.35 -11.56 16.58
CA ASN A 103 -9.33 -10.58 16.09
C ASN A 103 -9.50 -9.37 17.03
N THR A 104 -8.43 -8.93 17.67
CA THR A 104 -8.39 -7.75 18.55
C THR A 104 -7.77 -6.53 17.87
N ILE A 105 -7.06 -6.72 16.76
CA ILE A 105 -6.47 -5.65 15.96
C ILE A 105 -6.92 -5.82 14.52
N TYR A 106 -7.44 -4.74 13.95
CA TYR A 106 -7.87 -4.68 12.56
C TYR A 106 -7.22 -3.51 11.84
N ILE A 107 -6.75 -3.72 10.62
CA ILE A 107 -6.03 -2.70 9.86
C ILE A 107 -6.66 -2.54 8.48
N GLU A 108 -7.04 -1.32 8.14
CA GLU A 108 -7.26 -0.86 6.76
C GLU A 108 -5.97 -0.22 6.29
N LEU A 109 -5.30 -0.86 5.32
CA LEU A 109 -3.97 -0.47 4.86
C LEU A 109 -4.03 0.27 3.52
N LYS A 110 -3.29 1.35 3.42
CA LYS A 110 -3.09 2.10 2.17
C LYS A 110 -1.60 2.23 1.87
N ASN A 111 -1.24 2.16 0.59
CA ASN A 111 0.16 2.37 0.21
C ASN A 111 0.57 3.84 0.43
N LYS A 112 -0.28 4.79 0.07
CA LYS A 112 0.02 6.23 0.17
C LYS A 112 -1.04 6.98 0.97
N TRP A 113 -0.64 8.05 1.67
CA TRP A 113 -1.48 8.92 2.51
C TRP A 113 -2.68 9.54 1.76
N ASN A 114 -2.57 9.76 0.45
CA ASN A 114 -3.57 10.42 -0.41
C ASN A 114 -4.42 9.44 -1.23
N THR A 115 -4.32 8.15 -1.01
CA THR A 115 -5.07 7.13 -1.76
C THR A 115 -6.58 7.22 -1.48
N THR A 116 -6.97 7.65 -0.28
CA THR A 116 -8.37 7.76 0.12
C THR A 116 -8.79 9.23 0.16
N LYS A 117 -9.76 9.63 -0.68
CA LYS A 117 -10.35 10.98 -0.69
C LYS A 117 -11.31 11.17 0.50
N GLY A 118 -11.66 12.43 0.81
CA GLY A 118 -12.39 12.80 2.01
C GLY A 118 -13.68 12.01 2.29
N GLU A 119 -14.56 11.86 1.30
CA GLU A 119 -15.81 11.09 1.44
C GLU A 119 -15.52 9.60 1.70
N ASN A 120 -14.57 9.03 0.98
CA ASN A 120 -14.14 7.65 1.17
C ASN A 120 -13.49 7.42 2.55
N LYS A 121 -12.84 8.43 3.15
CA LYS A 121 -12.31 8.34 4.52
C LYS A 121 -13.44 8.15 5.54
N ILE A 122 -14.57 8.84 5.36
CA ILE A 122 -15.74 8.69 6.22
C ILE A 122 -16.30 7.26 6.12
N ASP A 123 -16.36 6.69 4.92
CA ASP A 123 -16.88 5.33 4.74
C ASP A 123 -15.92 4.28 5.33
N VAL A 124 -14.61 4.48 5.18
CA VAL A 124 -13.62 3.67 5.90
C VAL A 124 -13.82 3.79 7.41
N PHE A 125 -13.98 5.02 7.94
CA PHE A 125 -14.23 5.20 9.36
C PHE A 125 -15.49 4.48 9.85
N LYS A 126 -16.60 4.53 9.10
CA LYS A 126 -17.84 3.81 9.42
C LYS A 126 -17.61 2.29 9.49
N LYS A 127 -16.83 1.72 8.56
CA LYS A 127 -16.46 0.30 8.58
C LYS A 127 -15.66 -0.06 9.84
N LEU A 128 -14.62 0.73 10.15
CA LEU A 128 -13.80 0.54 11.34
C LEU A 128 -14.66 0.67 12.63
N LYS A 129 -15.56 1.65 12.66
CA LYS A 129 -16.47 1.89 13.78
C LYS A 129 -17.37 0.69 14.03
N LYS A 130 -17.98 0.14 13.00
CA LYS A 130 -18.82 -1.06 13.11
C LYS A 130 -18.05 -2.20 13.78
N ILE A 131 -16.82 -2.48 13.36
CA ILE A 131 -15.98 -3.55 13.92
C ILE A 131 -15.69 -3.35 15.41
N VAL A 132 -15.26 -2.14 15.80
CA VAL A 132 -14.95 -1.89 17.21
C VAL A 132 -16.20 -1.81 18.09
N GLU A 133 -17.36 -1.53 17.53
CA GLU A 133 -18.65 -1.58 18.27
C GLU A 133 -19.14 -3.02 18.46
N GLU A 134 -19.00 -3.87 17.45
CA GLU A 134 -19.34 -5.30 17.50
C GLU A 134 -18.35 -6.08 18.38
N ASN A 135 -17.05 -5.77 18.31
CA ASN A 135 -16.03 -6.38 19.17
C ASN A 135 -15.45 -5.35 20.15
N LYS A 136 -15.89 -5.42 21.42
CA LYS A 136 -15.47 -4.48 22.47
C LYS A 136 -13.98 -4.54 22.82
N LYS A 137 -13.29 -5.64 22.49
CA LYS A 137 -11.84 -5.81 22.67
C LYS A 137 -11.03 -5.29 21.48
N ALA A 138 -11.67 -5.03 20.34
CA ALA A 138 -10.98 -4.63 19.13
C ALA A 138 -10.51 -3.18 19.16
N THR A 139 -9.33 -2.96 18.59
CA THR A 139 -8.80 -1.67 18.14
C THR A 139 -8.64 -1.74 16.63
N ALA A 140 -9.09 -0.71 15.91
CA ALA A 140 -8.99 -0.65 14.47
C ALA A 140 -8.05 0.48 14.03
N TYR A 141 -7.33 0.25 12.95
CA TYR A 141 -6.33 1.18 12.43
C TYR A 141 -6.61 1.56 10.99
N TYR A 142 -6.57 2.84 10.70
CA TYR A 142 -6.33 3.37 9.38
C TYR A 142 -4.82 3.56 9.22
N ALA A 143 -4.21 2.75 8.38
CA ALA A 143 -2.75 2.73 8.21
C ALA A 143 -2.34 3.11 6.79
N TYR A 144 -1.20 3.82 6.65
CA TYR A 144 -0.60 4.06 5.35
C TYR A 144 0.92 3.99 5.42
N ILE A 145 1.52 3.40 4.39
CA ILE A 145 2.98 3.15 4.37
C ILE A 145 3.72 4.45 4.09
N ASN A 146 3.30 5.19 3.05
CA ASN A 146 4.02 6.37 2.58
C ASN A 146 3.29 7.65 2.98
N ALA A 147 3.85 8.40 3.93
CA ALA A 147 3.43 9.74 4.28
C ALA A 147 3.88 10.77 3.24
N LYS A 148 3.24 11.96 3.23
CA LYS A 148 3.58 13.05 2.30
C LYS A 148 5.03 13.52 2.43
N ASP A 149 5.53 13.55 3.67
CA ASP A 149 6.84 14.04 4.08
C ASP A 149 7.83 12.92 4.41
N GLY A 150 7.51 11.67 4.06
CA GLY A 150 8.34 10.51 4.40
C GLY A 150 8.40 10.19 5.90
N SER A 151 7.63 10.87 6.73
CA SER A 151 7.62 10.67 8.18
C SER A 151 6.99 9.35 8.60
N SER A 152 7.20 8.99 9.85
CA SER A 152 6.51 7.88 10.53
C SER A 152 5.79 8.40 11.77
N GLY A 153 4.63 7.83 12.08
CA GLY A 153 3.85 8.27 13.23
C GLY A 153 3.26 7.14 14.03
N LYS A 154 3.49 7.19 15.34
CA LYS A 154 2.92 6.27 16.32
C LYS A 154 1.40 6.31 16.30
N PRO A 155 0.73 5.20 16.70
CA PRO A 155 -0.72 5.14 16.77
C PRO A 155 -1.32 6.29 17.58
N ARG A 156 -2.23 7.04 16.96
CA ARG A 156 -3.02 8.09 17.61
C ARG A 156 -4.49 8.01 17.19
N VAL A 157 -5.40 8.60 17.95
CA VAL A 157 -6.82 8.63 17.57
C VAL A 157 -6.99 9.27 16.20
N TRP A 158 -7.70 8.58 15.32
CA TRP A 158 -7.94 9.06 13.97
C TRP A 158 -9.10 10.06 13.96
N ASN A 159 -8.79 11.32 13.66
CA ASN A 159 -9.77 12.39 13.49
C ASN A 159 -10.04 12.57 11.99
N VAL A 160 -11.13 11.99 11.48
CA VAL A 160 -11.50 12.07 10.05
C VAL A 160 -11.99 13.45 9.67
N LYS A 161 -12.81 14.04 10.55
CA LYS A 161 -13.28 15.42 10.55
C LYS A 161 -13.38 15.92 12.00
N LYS A 162 -13.64 17.23 12.18
CA LYS A 162 -13.96 17.78 13.48
C LYS A 162 -15.12 16.93 14.09
N ASP A 163 -14.91 16.47 15.31
CA ASP A 163 -15.87 15.68 16.09
C ASP A 163 -16.24 14.28 15.52
N VAL A 164 -15.52 13.81 14.48
CA VAL A 164 -15.69 12.46 13.93
C VAL A 164 -14.47 11.62 14.27
N ASN A 165 -14.49 11.02 15.45
CA ASN A 165 -13.45 10.14 15.97
C ASN A 165 -14.03 9.04 16.86
N HIS A 166 -13.18 8.11 17.26
CA HIS A 166 -13.50 7.07 18.24
C HIS A 166 -12.20 6.62 18.95
N PRO A 167 -12.16 6.45 20.30
CA PRO A 167 -10.92 6.19 21.04
C PRO A 167 -10.19 4.91 20.61
N ARG A 168 -10.93 3.91 20.09
CA ARG A 168 -10.39 2.65 19.59
C ARG A 168 -10.17 2.62 18.07
N ILE A 169 -10.37 3.74 17.37
CA ILE A 169 -10.02 3.89 15.96
C ILE A 169 -8.84 4.83 15.86
N LYS A 170 -7.72 4.30 15.38
CA LYS A 170 -6.44 5.01 15.37
C LYS A 170 -5.93 5.16 13.94
N GLU A 171 -5.07 6.14 13.70
CA GLU A 171 -4.23 6.22 12.52
C GLU A 171 -2.77 5.92 12.89
N VAL A 172 -2.03 5.32 11.94
CA VAL A 172 -0.62 4.97 12.08
C VAL A 172 0.02 4.98 10.70
N TRP A 173 1.30 5.39 10.59
CA TRP A 173 1.94 5.46 9.28
C TRP A 173 3.45 5.23 9.31
N GLY A 174 4.00 4.95 8.11
CA GLY A 174 5.41 4.72 7.92
C GLY A 174 5.91 3.46 8.64
N LYS A 175 7.09 3.54 9.23
CA LYS A 175 7.72 2.43 9.96
C LYS A 175 6.85 1.88 11.09
N GLU A 176 6.02 2.72 11.71
CA GLU A 176 5.17 2.31 12.81
C GLU A 176 4.06 1.35 12.40
N VAL A 177 3.69 1.28 11.10
CA VAL A 177 2.78 0.26 10.59
C VAL A 177 3.44 -1.13 10.65
N TYR A 178 4.68 -1.22 10.20
CA TYR A 178 5.45 -2.46 10.25
C TYR A 178 5.75 -2.86 11.69
N ASN A 179 6.18 -1.90 12.52
CA ASN A 179 6.41 -2.14 13.95
C ASN A 179 5.16 -2.66 14.68
N LEU A 180 3.97 -2.14 14.36
CA LEU A 180 2.71 -2.61 14.94
C LEU A 180 2.45 -4.11 14.65
N VAL A 181 2.82 -4.59 13.47
CA VAL A 181 2.54 -5.96 13.02
C VAL A 181 3.67 -6.93 13.39
N THR A 182 4.92 -6.51 13.23
CA THR A 182 6.08 -7.39 13.43
C THR A 182 6.69 -7.32 14.83
N GLY A 183 6.44 -6.22 15.57
CA GLY A 183 7.16 -5.90 16.81
C GLY A 183 8.58 -5.38 16.58
N ASP A 184 9.00 -5.22 15.33
CA ASP A 184 10.33 -4.76 14.95
C ASP A 184 10.26 -3.34 14.34
N LYS A 185 10.89 -2.38 15.02
CA LYS A 185 10.94 -0.97 14.59
C LYS A 185 11.68 -0.74 13.26
N ASP A 186 12.54 -1.68 12.88
CA ASP A 186 13.37 -1.61 11.67
C ASP A 186 12.80 -2.48 10.52
N ALA A 187 11.64 -3.13 10.72
CA ALA A 187 11.06 -4.08 9.76
C ALA A 187 10.79 -3.46 8.38
N LEU A 188 10.38 -2.19 8.29
CA LEU A 188 10.20 -1.52 6.99
C LEU A 188 11.53 -1.33 6.26
N ASP A 189 12.60 -0.93 6.96
CA ASP A 189 13.93 -0.77 6.37
C ASP A 189 14.49 -2.12 5.95
N LYS A 190 14.37 -3.15 6.78
CA LYS A 190 14.74 -4.52 6.43
C LYS A 190 13.99 -5.02 5.19
N THR A 191 12.69 -4.71 5.07
CA THR A 191 11.91 -5.04 3.88
C THR A 191 12.44 -4.33 2.64
N TRP A 192 12.80 -3.05 2.76
CA TRP A 192 13.41 -2.29 1.67
C TRP A 192 14.74 -2.90 1.21
N GLU A 193 15.60 -3.22 2.15
CA GLU A 193 16.90 -3.87 1.86
C GLU A 193 16.69 -5.25 1.21
N ALA A 194 15.71 -6.02 1.68
CA ALA A 194 15.35 -7.31 1.10
C ALA A 194 14.84 -7.19 -0.34
N VAL A 195 14.00 -6.18 -0.64
CA VAL A 195 13.56 -5.88 -2.02
C VAL A 195 14.74 -5.53 -2.91
N ASN A 196 15.66 -4.67 -2.44
CA ASN A 196 16.87 -4.34 -3.20
C ASN A 196 17.72 -5.59 -3.47
N LYS A 197 17.91 -6.44 -2.47
CA LYS A 197 18.63 -7.70 -2.62
C LYS A 197 17.97 -8.63 -3.65
N ALA A 198 16.65 -8.83 -3.56
CA ALA A 198 15.90 -9.69 -4.47
C ALA A 198 15.96 -9.19 -5.93
N LEU A 199 15.92 -7.88 -6.13
CA LEU A 199 15.98 -7.24 -7.44
C LEU A 199 17.42 -6.95 -7.91
N LYS A 200 18.44 -7.32 -7.14
CA LYS A 200 19.87 -7.00 -7.40
C LYS A 200 20.08 -5.50 -7.64
N SER A 201 19.39 -4.67 -6.85
CA SER A 201 19.43 -3.22 -6.90
C SER A 201 20.37 -2.67 -5.81
N ASP A 202 20.97 -1.52 -6.05
CA ASP A 202 21.82 -0.78 -5.12
C ASP A 202 21.21 0.55 -4.64
N ILE A 203 19.91 0.73 -4.89
CA ILE A 203 19.19 1.96 -4.51
C ILE A 203 19.19 2.09 -2.99
N LYS A 204 19.77 3.18 -2.49
CA LYS A 204 19.84 3.50 -1.06
C LYS A 204 18.47 3.73 -0.45
N THR A 205 18.36 3.62 0.88
CA THR A 205 17.09 3.65 1.62
C THR A 205 16.19 4.82 1.24
N THR A 206 14.88 4.59 1.34
CA THR A 206 13.83 5.55 0.94
C THR A 206 14.02 6.95 1.47
N LYS A 207 14.41 7.13 2.74
CA LYS A 207 14.60 8.45 3.34
C LYS A 207 15.77 9.18 2.71
N LYS A 208 16.92 8.52 2.59
CA LYS A 208 18.11 9.13 2.00
C LYS A 208 17.91 9.43 0.52
N TRP A 209 17.23 8.57 -0.21
CA TRP A 209 16.89 8.80 -1.60
C TRP A 209 15.98 10.00 -1.78
N PHE A 210 15.00 10.20 -0.88
CA PHE A 210 14.09 11.35 -0.90
C PHE A 210 14.84 12.65 -0.59
N ASP A 211 15.70 12.63 0.45
CA ASP A 211 16.49 13.79 0.87
C ASP A 211 17.56 14.18 -0.19
N ASP A 212 18.11 13.19 -0.91
CA ASP A 212 19.16 13.41 -1.91
C ASP A 212 18.61 13.71 -3.33
N SER A 213 17.33 13.42 -3.62
CA SER A 213 16.77 13.45 -4.99
C SER A 213 15.76 14.58 -5.24
N PHE A 214 15.23 15.22 -4.21
CA PHE A 214 14.21 16.27 -4.25
C PHE A 214 14.49 17.38 -3.22
#